data_e2889a1e8dfa6d7110ba197b131cde51
#
_entry.id   e2889a1e8dfa6d7110ba197b131cde51
#
_cell.length_a   1.000
_cell.length_b   1.000
_cell.length_c   1.000
_cell.angle_alpha   90.00
_cell.angle_beta   90.00
_cell.angle_gamma   90.00
#
_symmetry.space_group_name_H-M   'P 1'
#
loop_
_entity.id
_entity.type
_entity.pdbx_description
1 polymer ?
#
loop_
_entity_poly.entity_id
_entity_poly.type
_entity_poly.pdbx_seq_one_letter_code
_entity_poly.pdbx_strand_id
1 'polypeptide(L)'
;MEESARCSAASHIAGHILHRCDQSDASFCISLFGGLKNEPDFLPLVLPEIVAAASCAAFFQIEGNELRPRQVRSMDDLQRGAMNVWEPKAHCPSVPVSSLDIILVPGLAFTRGGLRLGRGGGFYDRLLAHPDCRARRIGIAYDLQIIDDIPCEPHDQRVHQIITETGLIDASPNG
;
A
#
# COMPACT_ATOMS: atom_id res chain seq x y z
N MET A 1 -20.10 -2.24 6.14
CA MET A 1 -20.23 -2.18 4.66
C MET A 1 -20.57 -3.58 4.18
N GLU A 2 -21.60 -3.71 3.36
CA GLU A 2 -22.04 -4.99 2.78
C GLU A 2 -20.99 -5.53 1.79
N GLU A 3 -21.01 -6.85 1.53
CA GLU A 3 -19.99 -7.50 0.70
C GLU A 3 -19.99 -6.98 -0.74
N SER A 4 -21.17 -6.75 -1.34
CA SER A 4 -21.31 -6.17 -2.67
C SER A 4 -20.74 -4.74 -2.77
N ALA A 5 -20.97 -3.91 -1.76
CA ALA A 5 -20.42 -2.57 -1.68
C ALA A 5 -18.89 -2.57 -1.54
N ARG A 6 -18.34 -3.54 -0.79
CA ARG A 6 -16.88 -3.72 -0.66
C ARG A 6 -16.23 -4.13 -1.97
N CYS A 7 -16.88 -5.03 -2.72
CA CYS A 7 -16.39 -5.49 -4.03
C CYS A 7 -16.36 -4.32 -5.04
N SER A 8 -17.44 -3.52 -5.06
CA SER A 8 -17.51 -2.31 -5.91
C SER A 8 -16.44 -1.29 -5.52
N ALA A 9 -16.28 -1.01 -4.23
CA ALA A 9 -15.27 -0.09 -3.73
C ALA A 9 -13.84 -0.56 -4.07
N ALA A 10 -13.54 -1.86 -3.90
CA ALA A 10 -12.25 -2.43 -4.27
C ALA A 10 -11.94 -2.27 -5.77
N SER A 11 -12.95 -2.42 -6.64
CA SER A 11 -12.80 -2.21 -8.08
C SER A 11 -12.50 -0.76 -8.45
N HIS A 12 -13.16 0.20 -7.80
CA HIS A 12 -12.87 1.63 -8.01
C HIS A 12 -11.46 1.98 -7.53
N ILE A 13 -11.08 1.53 -6.33
CA ILE A 13 -9.73 1.71 -5.79
C ILE A 13 -8.67 1.13 -6.73
N ALA A 14 -8.89 -0.10 -7.24
CA ALA A 14 -8.00 -0.72 -8.22
C ALA A 14 -7.86 0.14 -9.49
N GLY A 15 -8.97 0.66 -10.03
CA GLY A 15 -8.96 1.57 -11.18
C GLY A 15 -8.13 2.83 -10.92
N HIS A 16 -8.27 3.45 -9.76
CA HIS A 16 -7.47 4.62 -9.39
C HIS A 16 -5.97 4.31 -9.22
N ILE A 17 -5.64 3.14 -8.64
CA ILE A 17 -4.24 2.68 -8.52
C ILE A 17 -3.64 2.51 -9.93
N LEU A 18 -4.32 1.79 -10.81
CA LEU A 18 -3.84 1.53 -12.18
C LEU A 18 -3.70 2.82 -12.98
N HIS A 19 -4.69 3.71 -12.94
CA HIS A 19 -4.59 5.03 -13.57
C HIS A 19 -3.39 5.84 -13.07
N ARG A 20 -3.06 5.72 -11.78
CA ARG A 20 -1.87 6.37 -11.22
C ARG A 20 -0.57 5.77 -11.72
N CYS A 21 -0.55 4.45 -12.00
CA CYS A 21 0.57 3.73 -12.56
C CYS A 21 0.78 4.08 -14.05
N ASP A 22 -0.29 4.21 -14.82
CA ASP A 22 -0.25 4.53 -16.26
C ASP A 22 0.35 5.91 -16.57
N GLN A 23 0.45 6.80 -15.59
CA GLN A 23 1.11 8.10 -15.74
C GLN A 23 2.65 8.02 -15.74
N SER A 24 3.22 6.82 -15.62
CA SER A 24 4.65 6.58 -15.71
C SER A 24 5.03 6.16 -17.13
N ASP A 25 5.88 6.95 -17.80
CA ASP A 25 6.39 6.64 -19.14
C ASP A 25 7.42 5.49 -19.15
N ALA A 26 7.79 4.94 -18.00
CA ALA A 26 8.77 3.88 -17.82
C ALA A 26 8.28 2.79 -16.87
N SER A 27 8.92 1.62 -16.92
CA SER A 27 8.71 0.59 -15.92
C SER A 27 9.01 1.11 -14.50
N PHE A 28 8.16 0.81 -13.54
CA PHE A 28 8.27 1.26 -12.15
C PHE A 28 8.20 0.08 -11.18
N CYS A 29 8.55 0.32 -9.94
CA CYS A 29 8.41 -0.66 -8.86
C CYS A 29 7.42 -0.17 -7.81
N ILE A 30 6.35 -0.93 -7.61
CA ILE A 30 5.30 -0.60 -6.64
C ILE A 30 5.18 -1.68 -5.58
N SER A 31 5.13 -1.29 -4.30
CA SER A 31 4.77 -2.24 -3.25
C SER A 31 3.27 -2.29 -3.02
N LEU A 32 2.76 -3.51 -2.94
CA LEU A 32 1.37 -3.85 -2.68
C LEU A 32 1.23 -4.46 -1.28
N PHE A 33 0.01 -4.52 -0.79
CA PHE A 33 -0.32 -5.17 0.48
C PHE A 33 -1.72 -5.82 0.39
N GLY A 34 -2.10 -6.62 1.38
CA GLY A 34 -3.46 -7.15 1.49
C GLY A 34 -3.53 -8.38 2.39
N GLY A 35 -4.73 -8.96 2.43
CA GLY A 35 -5.00 -10.19 3.16
C GLY A 35 -5.91 -10.02 4.36
N LEU A 36 -6.14 -8.81 4.85
CA LEU A 36 -7.03 -8.55 5.97
C LEU A 36 -8.45 -8.22 5.50
N LYS A 37 -9.45 -8.73 6.20
CA LYS A 37 -10.86 -8.59 5.84
C LYS A 37 -11.38 -7.15 5.81
N ASN A 38 -10.74 -6.25 6.53
CA ASN A 38 -11.14 -4.85 6.64
C ASN A 38 -10.30 -3.91 5.73
N GLU A 39 -9.44 -4.46 4.91
CA GLU A 39 -8.73 -3.74 3.86
C GLU A 39 -9.45 -3.88 2.51
N PRO A 40 -9.34 -2.90 1.61
CA PRO A 40 -9.80 -3.05 0.23
C PRO A 40 -9.09 -4.21 -0.47
N ASP A 41 -9.84 -5.12 -1.08
CA ASP A 41 -9.28 -6.28 -1.79
C ASP A 41 -9.04 -5.96 -3.27
N PHE A 42 -8.07 -5.10 -3.54
CA PHE A 42 -7.69 -4.66 -4.88
C PHE A 42 -6.68 -5.60 -5.56
N LEU A 43 -6.02 -6.49 -4.82
CA LEU A 43 -4.91 -7.31 -5.31
C LEU A 43 -5.23 -8.14 -6.55
N PRO A 44 -6.37 -8.87 -6.61
CA PRO A 44 -6.68 -9.70 -7.77
C PRO A 44 -6.83 -8.91 -9.07
N LEU A 45 -7.10 -7.59 -8.97
CA LEU A 45 -7.28 -6.70 -10.09
C LEU A 45 -5.99 -5.95 -10.47
N VAL A 46 -5.17 -5.58 -9.48
CA VAL A 46 -3.99 -4.73 -9.70
C VAL A 46 -2.74 -5.55 -10.03
N LEU A 47 -2.49 -6.66 -9.33
CA LEU A 47 -1.26 -7.43 -9.51
C LEU A 47 -1.06 -7.95 -10.94
N PRO A 48 -2.06 -8.55 -11.61
CA PRO A 48 -1.90 -9.01 -13.00
C PRO A 48 -1.55 -7.89 -13.96
N GLU A 49 -2.16 -6.71 -13.81
CA GLU A 49 -1.95 -5.55 -14.69
C GLU A 49 -0.53 -4.97 -14.53
N ILE A 50 -0.04 -4.86 -13.29
CA ILE A 50 1.35 -4.42 -13.03
C ILE A 50 2.36 -5.37 -13.67
N VAL A 51 2.14 -6.66 -13.55
CA VAL A 51 3.02 -7.69 -14.14
C VAL A 51 2.93 -7.67 -15.68
N ALA A 52 1.73 -7.52 -16.24
CA ALA A 52 1.53 -7.43 -17.70
C ALA A 52 2.21 -6.19 -18.30
N ALA A 53 2.26 -5.08 -17.55
CA ALA A 53 2.97 -3.86 -17.93
C ALA A 53 4.51 -3.96 -17.77
N ALA A 54 5.05 -5.15 -17.50
CA ALA A 54 6.48 -5.38 -17.23
C ALA A 54 7.07 -4.53 -16.10
N SER A 55 6.23 -4.06 -15.19
CA SER A 55 6.61 -3.33 -13.99
C SER A 55 6.84 -4.29 -12.81
N CYS A 56 7.54 -3.81 -11.77
CA CYS A 56 7.84 -4.61 -10.60
C CYS A 56 6.73 -4.47 -9.56
N ALA A 57 6.06 -5.56 -9.23
CA ALA A 57 5.20 -5.65 -8.06
C ALA A 57 6.01 -6.24 -6.90
N ALA A 58 6.05 -5.57 -5.77
CA ALA A 58 6.71 -6.03 -4.56
C ALA A 58 5.70 -6.22 -3.42
N PHE A 59 6.00 -7.16 -2.53
CA PHE A 59 5.32 -7.35 -1.24
C PHE A 59 6.35 -7.36 -0.13
N PHE A 60 5.91 -7.03 1.08
CA PHE A 60 6.81 -7.03 2.22
C PHE A 60 6.77 -8.36 2.96
N GLN A 61 7.96 -8.91 3.19
CA GLN A 61 8.19 -9.97 4.17
C GLN A 61 8.53 -9.32 5.51
N ILE A 62 7.97 -9.85 6.60
CA ILE A 62 8.31 -9.40 7.95
C ILE A 62 9.58 -10.17 8.41
N GLU A 63 10.67 -9.44 8.62
CA GLU A 63 11.92 -9.96 9.17
C GLU A 63 12.26 -9.21 10.46
N GLY A 64 12.03 -9.85 11.61
CA GLY A 64 12.15 -9.19 12.91
C GLY A 64 11.18 -8.02 13.04
N ASN A 65 11.71 -6.80 13.12
CA ASN A 65 10.94 -5.56 13.21
C ASN A 65 10.88 -4.78 11.89
N GLU A 66 11.36 -5.35 10.79
CA GLU A 66 11.50 -4.66 9.50
C GLU A 66 10.61 -5.27 8.42
N LEU A 67 10.26 -4.45 7.44
CA LEU A 67 9.62 -4.85 6.21
C LEU A 67 10.67 -4.96 5.10
N ARG A 68 10.83 -6.16 4.54
CA ARG A 68 11.76 -6.44 3.45
C ARG A 68 10.99 -6.66 2.15
N PRO A 69 11.15 -5.79 1.13
CA PRO A 69 10.42 -5.95 -0.12
C PRO A 69 11.00 -7.10 -0.94
N ARG A 70 10.10 -7.91 -1.52
CA ARG A 70 10.41 -8.99 -2.45
C ARG A 70 9.49 -8.91 -3.66
N GLN A 71 10.02 -9.22 -4.84
CA GLN A 71 9.25 -9.20 -6.08
C GLN A 71 8.26 -10.37 -6.12
N VAL A 72 7.03 -10.07 -6.53
CA VAL A 72 5.93 -11.02 -6.72
C VAL A 72 5.41 -10.88 -8.14
N ARG A 73 5.11 -12.00 -8.80
CA ARG A 73 4.61 -12.04 -10.18
C ARG A 73 3.19 -12.57 -10.29
N SER A 74 2.72 -13.28 -9.28
CA SER A 74 1.36 -13.81 -9.24
C SER A 74 0.91 -14.00 -7.79
N MET A 75 -0.38 -14.27 -7.60
CA MET A 75 -0.92 -14.65 -6.29
C MET A 75 -0.30 -15.95 -5.75
N ASP A 76 0.22 -16.82 -6.63
CA ASP A 76 0.89 -18.06 -6.23
C ASP A 76 2.24 -17.82 -5.55
N ASP A 77 2.84 -16.65 -5.72
CA ASP A 77 4.06 -16.24 -5.02
C ASP A 77 3.80 -15.81 -3.56
N LEU A 78 2.53 -15.65 -3.19
CA LEU A 78 2.11 -15.22 -1.86
C LEU A 78 1.70 -16.40 -0.97
N GLN A 79 1.86 -16.21 0.31
CA GLN A 79 1.40 -17.12 1.37
C GLN A 79 0.85 -16.32 2.54
N ARG A 80 0.10 -16.98 3.42
CA ARG A 80 -0.32 -16.36 4.69
C ARG A 80 0.87 -16.34 5.64
N GLY A 81 1.28 -15.15 5.99
CA GLY A 81 2.35 -14.89 6.94
C GLY A 81 1.84 -14.60 8.35
N ALA A 82 2.72 -14.02 9.16
CA ALA A 82 2.38 -13.53 10.49
C ALA A 82 1.20 -12.54 10.42
N MET A 83 0.36 -12.50 11.44
CA MET A 83 -0.83 -11.64 11.51
C MET A 83 -1.86 -11.86 10.36
N ASN A 84 -1.76 -13.00 9.67
CA ASN A 84 -2.67 -13.38 8.58
C ASN A 84 -2.68 -12.42 7.38
N VAL A 85 -1.61 -11.65 7.17
CA VAL A 85 -1.39 -10.84 5.97
C VAL A 85 -0.76 -11.68 4.86
N TRP A 86 -0.84 -11.20 3.61
CA TRP A 86 -0.11 -11.79 2.51
C TRP A 86 1.38 -11.42 2.63
N GLU A 87 2.23 -12.44 2.59
CA GLU A 87 3.69 -12.31 2.52
C GLU A 87 4.26 -13.05 1.33
N PRO A 88 5.35 -12.56 0.71
CA PRO A 88 6.01 -13.27 -0.38
C PRO A 88 6.66 -14.56 0.12
N LYS A 89 6.61 -15.60 -0.70
CA LYS A 89 7.30 -16.87 -0.44
C LYS A 89 8.83 -16.69 -0.50
N ALA A 90 9.55 -17.61 0.12
CA ALA A 90 11.01 -17.55 0.25
C ALA A 90 11.78 -17.51 -1.09
N HIS A 91 11.21 -18.05 -2.17
CA HIS A 91 11.83 -18.02 -3.50
C HIS A 91 11.75 -16.65 -4.21
N CYS A 92 10.90 -15.75 -3.73
CA CYS A 92 10.73 -14.42 -4.33
C CYS A 92 12.03 -13.60 -4.19
N PRO A 93 12.53 -12.98 -5.28
CA PRO A 93 13.75 -12.19 -5.24
C PRO A 93 13.61 -10.97 -4.34
N SER A 94 14.65 -10.60 -3.62
CA SER A 94 14.70 -9.35 -2.85
C SER A 94 14.72 -8.15 -3.78
N VAL A 95 14.05 -7.08 -3.37
CA VAL A 95 14.02 -5.78 -4.05
C VAL A 95 14.63 -4.75 -3.09
N PRO A 96 15.60 -3.92 -3.51
CA PRO A 96 16.09 -2.83 -2.67
C PRO A 96 14.99 -1.82 -2.36
N VAL A 97 14.93 -1.29 -1.13
CA VAL A 97 13.98 -0.23 -0.75
C VAL A 97 14.12 1.00 -1.65
N SER A 98 15.35 1.32 -2.04
CA SER A 98 15.67 2.43 -2.97
C SER A 98 15.12 2.27 -4.38
N SER A 99 14.73 1.06 -4.77
CA SER A 99 14.13 0.78 -6.08
C SER A 99 12.60 0.92 -6.09
N LEU A 100 11.98 1.14 -4.94
CA LEU A 100 10.54 1.35 -4.86
C LEU A 100 10.21 2.78 -5.30
N ASP A 101 9.39 2.92 -6.33
CA ASP A 101 8.87 4.21 -6.80
C ASP A 101 7.58 4.58 -6.07
N ILE A 102 6.75 3.59 -5.78
CA ILE A 102 5.47 3.74 -5.09
C ILE A 102 5.36 2.73 -3.95
N ILE A 103 4.93 3.19 -2.79
CA ILE A 103 4.55 2.34 -1.67
C ILE A 103 3.07 2.54 -1.38
N LEU A 104 2.26 1.51 -1.58
CA LEU A 104 0.89 1.48 -1.08
C LEU A 104 0.91 1.19 0.42
N VAL A 105 0.27 2.05 1.19
CA VAL A 105 0.35 2.04 2.66
C VAL A 105 -1.02 1.71 3.25
N PRO A 106 -1.15 0.60 4.02
CA PRO A 106 -2.38 0.29 4.74
C PRO A 106 -2.54 1.16 5.99
N GLY A 107 -3.79 1.35 6.42
CA GLY A 107 -4.13 2.02 7.66
C GLY A 107 -5.50 1.64 8.18
N LEU A 108 -5.73 1.85 9.47
CA LEU A 108 -7.05 1.74 10.09
C LEU A 108 -7.88 3.00 9.80
N ALA A 109 -7.21 4.15 9.74
CA ALA A 109 -7.79 5.44 9.39
C ALA A 109 -6.71 6.37 8.82
N PHE A 110 -7.15 7.41 8.12
CA PHE A 110 -6.31 8.47 7.58
C PHE A 110 -6.97 9.82 7.80
N THR A 111 -6.17 10.88 7.92
CA THR A 111 -6.65 12.25 7.79
C THR A 111 -6.38 12.77 6.37
N ARG A 112 -7.12 13.79 5.94
CA ARG A 112 -6.85 14.49 4.66
C ARG A 112 -5.45 15.09 4.60
N GLY A 113 -4.85 15.39 5.76
CA GLY A 113 -3.45 15.86 5.88
C GLY A 113 -2.40 14.74 5.84
N GLY A 114 -2.79 13.50 5.54
CA GLY A 114 -1.87 12.36 5.35
C GLY A 114 -1.41 11.68 6.63
N LEU A 115 -1.95 12.03 7.80
CA LEU A 115 -1.72 11.24 9.02
C LEU A 115 -2.39 9.87 8.86
N ARG A 116 -1.76 8.86 9.45
CA ARG A 116 -2.19 7.47 9.34
C ARG A 116 -2.25 6.82 10.71
N LEU A 117 -3.37 6.21 11.02
CA LEU A 117 -3.50 5.31 12.18
C LEU A 117 -3.12 3.89 11.74
N GLY A 118 -1.98 3.40 12.21
CA GLY A 118 -1.52 2.03 12.00
C GLY A 118 -2.07 1.06 13.04
N ARG A 119 -1.61 -0.19 13.00
CA ARG A 119 -1.97 -1.26 13.95
C ARG A 119 -1.05 -1.34 15.18
N GLY A 120 -0.22 -0.31 15.41
CA GLY A 120 0.68 -0.21 16.58
C GLY A 120 2.01 -0.94 16.45
N GLY A 121 2.29 -1.65 15.36
CA GLY A 121 3.58 -2.34 15.15
C GLY A 121 4.73 -1.46 14.67
N GLY A 122 4.45 -0.24 14.21
CA GLY A 122 5.44 0.72 13.69
C GLY A 122 6.20 0.28 12.44
N PHE A 123 5.80 -0.82 11.79
CA PHE A 123 6.52 -1.38 10.64
C PHE A 123 6.63 -0.41 9.47
N TYR A 124 5.51 0.22 9.08
CA TYR A 124 5.50 1.18 7.99
C TYR A 124 6.23 2.46 8.38
N ASP A 125 6.12 2.93 9.62
CA ASP A 125 6.82 4.16 10.05
C ASP A 125 8.34 3.97 9.97
N ARG A 126 8.87 2.82 10.39
CA ARG A 126 10.29 2.48 10.22
C ARG A 126 10.70 2.36 8.76
N LEU A 127 9.91 1.68 7.92
CA LEU A 127 10.17 1.58 6.49
C LEU A 127 10.20 2.95 5.81
N LEU A 128 9.18 3.76 6.07
CA LEU A 128 9.02 5.07 5.45
C LEU A 128 10.03 6.11 5.95
N ALA A 129 10.58 5.92 7.16
CA ALA A 129 11.67 6.72 7.70
C ALA A 129 13.06 6.27 7.22
N HIS A 130 13.16 5.14 6.53
CA HIS A 130 14.45 4.63 6.05
C HIS A 130 15.08 5.63 5.06
N PRO A 131 16.38 5.97 5.19
CA PRO A 131 17.03 7.01 4.38
C PRO A 131 17.02 6.71 2.87
N ASP A 132 16.97 5.42 2.50
CA ASP A 132 16.89 4.99 1.10
C ASP A 132 15.44 4.93 0.58
N CYS A 133 14.44 5.15 1.42
CA CYS A 133 13.04 5.14 1.02
C CYS A 133 12.63 6.50 0.42
N ARG A 134 12.73 6.60 -0.90
CA ARG A 134 12.31 7.79 -1.67
C ARG A 134 10.98 7.64 -2.37
N ALA A 135 10.33 6.51 -2.17
CA ALA A 135 9.07 6.16 -2.82
C ALA A 135 7.94 7.16 -2.53
N ARG A 136 7.06 7.35 -3.51
CA ARG A 136 5.79 8.02 -3.28
C ARG A 136 4.91 7.15 -2.39
N ARG A 137 4.44 7.70 -1.30
CA ARG A 137 3.63 7.02 -0.28
C ARG A 137 2.16 7.28 -0.55
N ILE A 138 1.39 6.24 -0.84
CA ILE A 138 -0.03 6.36 -1.16
C ILE A 138 -0.83 5.51 -0.17
N GLY A 139 -1.61 6.16 0.68
CA GLY A 139 -2.56 5.49 1.56
C GLY A 139 -3.68 4.87 0.75
N ILE A 140 -4.10 3.65 1.10
CA ILE A 140 -5.26 2.99 0.51
C ILE A 140 -6.30 2.78 1.60
N ALA A 141 -7.49 3.32 1.38
CA ALA A 141 -8.55 3.32 2.37
C ALA A 141 -9.93 3.31 1.72
N TYR A 142 -10.95 2.96 2.49
CA TYR A 142 -12.33 3.32 2.17
C TYR A 142 -12.61 4.76 2.62
N ASP A 143 -13.53 5.45 2.00
CA ASP A 143 -13.93 6.81 2.40
C ASP A 143 -14.30 6.90 3.88
N LEU A 144 -14.96 5.88 4.42
CA LEU A 144 -15.33 5.81 5.83
C LEU A 144 -14.13 5.76 6.80
N GLN A 145 -12.92 5.52 6.30
CA GLN A 145 -11.68 5.53 7.07
C GLN A 145 -10.99 6.92 7.05
N ILE A 146 -11.55 7.89 6.31
CA ILE A 146 -11.08 9.27 6.33
C ILE A 146 -11.75 9.99 7.50
N ILE A 147 -10.94 10.42 8.45
CA ILE A 147 -11.39 11.09 9.69
C ILE A 147 -10.66 12.42 9.87
N ASP A 148 -11.19 13.27 10.74
CA ASP A 148 -10.70 14.65 10.88
C ASP A 148 -9.35 14.70 11.60
N ASP A 149 -9.14 13.87 12.63
CA ASP A 149 -7.92 13.91 13.44
C ASP A 149 -7.48 12.53 13.90
N ILE A 150 -6.15 12.37 14.01
CA ILE A 150 -5.48 11.16 14.50
C ILE A 150 -4.37 11.61 15.45
N PRO A 151 -4.28 11.03 16.67
CA PRO A 151 -3.13 11.24 17.53
C PRO A 151 -1.83 10.96 16.78
N CYS A 152 -0.88 11.90 16.83
CA CYS A 152 0.36 11.83 16.05
C CYS A 152 1.57 12.00 16.96
N GLU A 153 2.56 11.13 16.76
CA GLU A 153 3.86 11.21 17.43
C GLU A 153 4.94 11.74 16.46
N PRO A 154 6.06 12.29 16.95
CA PRO A 154 7.09 12.88 16.09
C PRO A 154 7.73 11.92 15.08
N HIS A 155 7.65 10.61 15.30
CA HIS A 155 8.19 9.58 14.41
C HIS A 155 7.19 9.07 13.37
N ASP A 156 5.91 9.42 13.46
CA ASP A 156 4.89 8.98 12.54
C ASP A 156 5.13 9.56 11.15
N GLN A 157 5.04 8.68 10.15
CA GLN A 157 5.28 9.04 8.76
C GLN A 157 3.96 9.28 8.02
N ARG A 158 3.85 10.46 7.40
CA ARG A 158 2.68 10.81 6.59
C ARG A 158 2.74 10.17 5.21
N VAL A 159 1.56 9.92 4.63
CA VAL A 159 1.41 9.61 3.21
C VAL A 159 1.31 10.91 2.40
N HIS A 160 1.68 10.84 1.12
CA HIS A 160 1.62 11.99 0.21
C HIS A 160 0.25 12.12 -0.47
N GLN A 161 -0.42 10.98 -0.64
CA GLN A 161 -1.74 10.87 -1.28
C GLN A 161 -2.53 9.76 -0.61
N ILE A 162 -3.85 9.80 -0.76
CA ILE A 162 -4.75 8.72 -0.34
C ILE A 162 -5.66 8.40 -1.51
N ILE A 163 -5.80 7.12 -1.83
CA ILE A 163 -6.77 6.61 -2.80
C ILE A 163 -7.91 5.97 -2.03
N THR A 164 -9.13 6.41 -2.34
CA THR A 164 -10.37 5.81 -1.85
C THR A 164 -11.24 5.35 -3.03
N GLU A 165 -12.40 4.76 -2.77
CA GLU A 165 -13.36 4.39 -3.82
C GLU A 165 -13.93 5.60 -4.57
N THR A 166 -13.89 6.80 -4.01
CA THR A 166 -14.39 8.03 -4.65
C THR A 166 -13.32 8.84 -5.34
N GLY A 167 -12.05 8.52 -5.15
CA GLY A 167 -10.95 9.16 -5.88
C GLY A 167 -9.67 9.35 -5.11
N LEU A 168 -8.85 10.27 -5.61
CA LEU A 168 -7.55 10.62 -5.07
C LEU A 168 -7.66 11.87 -4.18
N ILE A 169 -7.06 11.80 -3.01
CA ILE A 169 -6.89 12.92 -2.08
C ILE A 169 -5.40 13.25 -2.02
N ASP A 170 -5.02 14.46 -2.43
CA ASP A 170 -3.67 14.97 -2.21
C ASP A 170 -3.53 15.38 -0.74
N ALA A 171 -2.62 14.70 -0.03
CA ALA A 171 -2.38 14.94 1.38
C ALA A 171 -1.42 16.14 1.53
N SER A 172 -1.99 17.33 1.59
CA SER A 172 -1.23 18.55 1.90
C SER A 172 -1.12 18.73 3.41
N PRO A 173 0.06 19.08 3.94
CA PRO A 173 0.23 19.31 5.39
C PRO A 173 -0.55 20.52 5.94
N ASN A 174 -1.25 21.26 5.10
CA ASN A 174 -2.01 22.49 5.41
C ASN A 174 -3.48 22.38 5.02
N GLY A 175 -4.13 21.28 5.35
CA GLY A 175 -5.58 21.15 5.27
C GLY A 175 -6.20 21.21 6.65
#